data_3028e0964a3d19155c4573aeff5239ce
#
_entry.id   3028e0964a3d19155c4573aeff5239ce
#
_cell.length_a   1.000
_cell.length_b   1.000
_cell.length_c   1.000
_cell.angle_alpha   90.00
_cell.angle_beta   90.00
_cell.angle_gamma   90.00
#
_symmetry.space_group_name_H-M   'P 1'
#
loop_
_entity.id
_entity.type
_entity.pdbx_description
1 polymer ?
#
loop_
_entity_poly.entity_id
_entity_poly.type
_entity_poly.pdbx_seq_one_letter_code
_entity_poly.pdbx_strand_id
1 'polypeptide(L)'
;MVGRNIVEYPIVTNHEFLLPTSRELNLLDTLSVQDYINTNKPDMVIHAAGVVGGIQANMAQPVRFLVDNMYMGLNILTASKECGVKSFMNLSSSCMYPRDAKNPLSEELILKGELEPTNEGYAIAKVASTRLCEYINREDE
;
A
#
# COMPACT_ATOMS: atom_id res chain seq x y z
N MET A 1 12.01 4.81 -3.96
CA MET A 1 13.15 4.16 -3.27
C MET A 1 12.92 2.65 -3.15
N VAL A 2 11.92 2.16 -2.43
CA VAL A 2 11.69 0.70 -2.24
C VAL A 2 11.46 -0.03 -3.57
N GLY A 3 10.50 0.40 -4.39
CA GLY A 3 10.22 -0.24 -5.68
C GLY A 3 11.46 -0.31 -6.59
N ARG A 4 12.28 0.74 -6.60
CA ARG A 4 13.53 0.74 -7.37
C ARG A 4 14.52 -0.32 -6.87
N ASN A 5 14.68 -0.46 -5.56
CA ASN A 5 15.56 -1.49 -4.99
C ASN A 5 15.09 -2.91 -5.33
N ILE A 6 13.77 -3.14 -5.40
CA ILE A 6 13.21 -4.44 -5.80
C ILE A 6 13.62 -4.76 -7.25
N VAL A 7 13.44 -3.81 -8.17
CA VAL A 7 13.74 -4.00 -9.59
C VAL A 7 15.23 -4.17 -9.86
N GLU A 8 16.07 -3.44 -9.13
CA GLU A 8 17.54 -3.49 -9.27
C GLU A 8 18.18 -4.70 -8.56
N TYR A 9 17.39 -5.53 -7.85
CA TYR A 9 17.93 -6.68 -7.14
C TYR A 9 18.32 -7.81 -8.11
N PRO A 10 19.54 -8.35 -8.08
CA PRO A 10 20.08 -9.23 -9.11
C PRO A 10 19.33 -10.55 -9.33
N ILE A 11 18.55 -11.02 -8.31
CA ILE A 11 17.84 -12.31 -8.40
C ILE A 11 16.54 -12.22 -9.22
N VAL A 12 16.02 -11.02 -9.49
CA VAL A 12 14.73 -10.83 -10.19
C VAL A 12 14.85 -10.74 -11.72
N THR A 13 15.95 -11.24 -12.30
CA THR A 13 16.25 -11.10 -13.74
C THR A 13 15.31 -11.86 -14.68
N ASN A 14 14.50 -12.78 -14.15
CA ASN A 14 13.56 -13.61 -14.95
C ASN A 14 12.11 -13.08 -14.93
N HIS A 15 11.89 -11.86 -14.47
CA HIS A 15 10.58 -11.24 -14.40
C HIS A 15 10.50 -10.05 -15.35
N GLU A 16 9.36 -9.89 -15.99
CA GLU A 16 9.00 -8.67 -16.70
C GLU A 16 8.38 -7.68 -15.70
N PHE A 17 8.92 -6.46 -15.65
CA PHE A 17 8.46 -5.43 -14.73
C PHE A 17 7.62 -4.38 -15.44
N LEU A 18 6.41 -4.19 -14.98
CA LEU A 18 5.56 -3.05 -15.32
C LEU A 18 5.82 -1.93 -14.31
N LEU A 19 6.41 -0.83 -14.73
CA LEU A 19 6.89 0.26 -13.87
C LEU A 19 6.25 1.59 -14.27
N PRO A 20 4.92 1.72 -14.18
CA PRO A 20 4.26 2.96 -14.57
C PRO A 20 4.67 4.11 -13.65
N THR A 21 4.95 5.25 -14.25
CA THR A 21 5.08 6.51 -13.53
C THR A 21 3.71 7.03 -13.09
N SER A 22 3.67 7.98 -12.16
CA SER A 22 2.41 8.62 -11.73
C SER A 22 1.69 9.39 -12.85
N ARG A 23 2.35 9.65 -13.99
CA ARG A 23 1.73 10.26 -15.18
C ARG A 23 1.06 9.21 -16.07
N GLU A 24 1.56 7.99 -16.07
CA GLU A 24 1.04 6.87 -16.85
C GLU A 24 -0.06 6.13 -16.08
N LEU A 25 0.05 6.08 -14.76
CA LEU A 25 -0.94 5.46 -13.89
C LEU A 25 -1.15 6.32 -12.64
N ASN A 26 -2.26 7.03 -12.59
CA ASN A 26 -2.68 7.76 -11.40
C ASN A 26 -3.45 6.82 -10.46
N LEU A 27 -2.82 6.39 -9.37
CA LEU A 27 -3.46 5.51 -8.38
C LEU A 27 -4.64 6.15 -7.62
N LEU A 28 -4.86 7.46 -7.75
CA LEU A 28 -6.04 8.15 -7.19
C LEU A 28 -7.26 8.04 -8.10
N ASP A 29 -7.10 7.61 -9.34
CA ASP A 29 -8.16 7.44 -10.33
C ASP A 29 -8.52 5.95 -10.45
N THR A 30 -9.68 5.59 -9.92
CA THR A 30 -10.17 4.20 -9.87
C THR A 30 -10.26 3.57 -11.26
N LEU A 31 -10.80 4.30 -12.25
CA LEU A 31 -10.96 3.78 -13.61
C LEU A 31 -9.61 3.57 -14.30
N SER A 32 -8.70 4.52 -14.14
CA SER A 32 -7.33 4.39 -14.67
C SER A 32 -6.61 3.17 -14.10
N VAL A 33 -6.76 2.90 -12.80
CA VAL A 33 -6.14 1.73 -12.16
C VAL A 33 -6.77 0.43 -12.68
N GLN A 34 -8.09 0.35 -12.75
CA GLN A 34 -8.80 -0.82 -13.25
C GLN A 34 -8.43 -1.14 -14.70
N ASP A 35 -8.45 -0.12 -15.57
CA ASP A 35 -8.08 -0.26 -16.98
C ASP A 35 -6.62 -0.72 -17.14
N TYR A 36 -5.71 -0.17 -16.35
CA TYR A 36 -4.29 -0.55 -16.39
C TYR A 36 -4.08 -2.00 -15.99
N ILE A 37 -4.64 -2.45 -14.86
CA ILE A 37 -4.52 -3.84 -14.40
C ILE A 37 -5.20 -4.80 -15.37
N ASN A 38 -6.39 -4.49 -15.86
CA ASN A 38 -7.11 -5.33 -16.81
C ASN A 38 -6.40 -5.46 -18.17
N THR A 39 -5.73 -4.41 -18.64
CA THR A 39 -4.98 -4.40 -19.90
C THR A 39 -3.69 -5.20 -19.80
N ASN A 40 -2.92 -4.98 -18.72
CA ASN A 40 -1.59 -5.57 -18.57
C ASN A 40 -1.60 -6.95 -17.91
N LYS A 41 -2.65 -7.31 -17.17
CA LYS A 41 -2.87 -8.61 -16.51
C LYS A 41 -1.63 -9.12 -15.76
N PRO A 42 -1.09 -8.36 -14.82
CA PRO A 42 0.09 -8.79 -14.09
C PRO A 42 -0.21 -10.05 -13.25
N ASP A 43 0.73 -10.97 -13.16
CA ASP A 43 0.62 -12.13 -12.26
C ASP A 43 0.75 -11.74 -10.79
N MET A 44 1.53 -10.67 -10.54
CA MET A 44 1.78 -10.16 -9.20
C MET A 44 1.80 -8.63 -9.19
N VAL A 45 1.21 -8.04 -8.16
CA VAL A 45 1.32 -6.59 -7.87
C VAL A 45 2.10 -6.37 -6.58
N ILE A 46 3.10 -5.50 -6.63
CA ILE A 46 3.82 -5.01 -5.45
C ILE A 46 3.48 -3.53 -5.25
N HIS A 47 2.61 -3.25 -4.28
CA HIS A 47 2.19 -1.89 -3.96
C HIS A 47 3.23 -1.19 -3.07
N ALA A 48 4.16 -0.49 -3.72
CA ALA A 48 5.22 0.28 -3.07
C ALA A 48 5.01 1.81 -3.17
N ALA A 49 3.89 2.25 -3.75
CA ALA A 49 3.55 3.66 -3.88
C ALA A 49 2.92 4.23 -2.60
N GLY A 50 3.05 5.54 -2.45
CA GLY A 50 2.41 6.26 -1.36
C GLY A 50 2.86 7.72 -1.31
N VAL A 51 2.00 8.57 -0.78
CA VAL A 51 2.38 9.92 -0.34
C VAL A 51 3.11 9.77 0.98
N VAL A 52 4.41 10.01 0.94
CA VAL A 52 5.30 9.87 2.11
C VAL A 52 6.00 11.19 2.43
N GLY A 53 6.30 11.41 3.70
CA GLY A 53 6.98 12.62 4.16
C GLY A 53 7.37 12.51 5.62
N GLY A 54 8.21 13.45 6.08
CA GLY A 54 8.58 13.55 7.49
C GLY A 54 7.43 14.01 8.38
N ILE A 55 7.67 14.06 9.69
CA ILE A 55 6.70 14.45 10.72
C ILE A 55 6.02 15.80 10.40
N GLN A 56 6.81 16.82 10.04
CA GLN A 56 6.28 18.15 9.74
C GLN A 56 5.30 18.13 8.55
N ALA A 57 5.58 17.36 7.49
CA ALA A 57 4.70 17.24 6.33
C ALA A 57 3.39 16.53 6.70
N ASN A 58 3.44 15.47 7.50
CA ASN A 58 2.26 14.77 7.99
C ASN A 58 1.39 15.69 8.86
N MET A 59 1.98 16.42 9.79
CA MET A 59 1.26 17.36 10.65
C MET A 59 0.64 18.54 9.86
N ALA A 60 1.32 19.02 8.83
CA ALA A 60 0.83 20.12 7.99
C ALA A 60 -0.29 19.71 7.02
N GLN A 61 -0.34 18.46 6.59
CA GLN A 61 -1.29 17.98 5.58
C GLN A 61 -1.92 16.61 5.97
N PRO A 62 -2.49 16.46 7.18
CA PRO A 62 -2.98 15.15 7.66
C PRO A 62 -4.08 14.57 6.76
N VAL A 63 -4.97 15.39 6.24
CA VAL A 63 -6.03 14.97 5.31
C VAL A 63 -5.43 14.35 4.06
N ARG A 64 -4.43 14.97 3.45
CA ARG A 64 -3.78 14.45 2.25
C ARG A 64 -3.09 13.11 2.51
N PHE A 65 -2.34 13.01 3.61
CA PHE A 65 -1.65 11.76 3.97
C PHE A 65 -2.62 10.61 4.26
N LEU A 66 -3.78 10.90 4.83
CA LEU A 66 -4.83 9.91 5.02
C LEU A 66 -5.51 9.56 3.70
N VAL A 67 -6.10 10.54 3.03
CA VAL A 67 -7.01 10.33 1.90
C VAL A 67 -6.28 9.78 0.68
N ASP A 68 -5.16 10.39 0.27
CA ASP A 68 -4.44 9.94 -0.93
C ASP A 68 -3.89 8.52 -0.75
N ASN A 69 -3.34 8.19 0.43
CA ASN A 69 -2.84 6.83 0.68
C ASN A 69 -3.98 5.80 0.79
N MET A 70 -5.14 6.18 1.32
CA MET A 70 -6.32 5.31 1.31
C MET A 70 -6.77 5.03 -0.12
N TYR A 71 -6.97 6.05 -0.94
CA TYR A 71 -7.40 5.86 -2.33
C TYR A 71 -6.40 5.00 -3.11
N MET A 72 -5.11 5.28 -3.03
CA MET A 72 -4.10 4.48 -3.71
C MET A 72 -4.16 3.00 -3.30
N GLY A 73 -4.23 2.72 -1.99
CA GLY A 73 -4.33 1.36 -1.47
C GLY A 73 -5.62 0.66 -1.88
N LEU A 74 -6.76 1.31 -1.73
CA LEU A 74 -8.08 0.76 -2.09
C LEU A 74 -8.17 0.48 -3.60
N ASN A 75 -7.85 1.45 -4.43
CA ASN A 75 -7.98 1.32 -5.88
C ASN A 75 -7.14 0.16 -6.44
N ILE A 76 -5.87 0.08 -6.04
CA ILE A 76 -4.98 -0.98 -6.56
C ILE A 76 -5.37 -2.37 -6.04
N LEU A 77 -5.81 -2.49 -4.78
CA LEU A 77 -6.26 -3.75 -4.20
C LEU A 77 -7.56 -4.25 -4.82
N THR A 78 -8.58 -3.37 -4.93
CA THR A 78 -9.87 -3.75 -5.52
C THR A 78 -9.73 -4.09 -7.00
N ALA A 79 -9.01 -3.29 -7.77
CA ALA A 79 -8.74 -3.58 -9.18
C ALA A 79 -7.98 -4.91 -9.36
N SER A 80 -6.99 -5.18 -8.48
CA SER A 80 -6.24 -6.44 -8.53
C SER A 80 -7.14 -7.64 -8.27
N LYS A 81 -8.03 -7.57 -7.25
CA LYS A 81 -9.03 -8.62 -6.98
C LYS A 81 -9.97 -8.81 -8.16
N GLU A 82 -10.59 -7.76 -8.66
CA GLU A 82 -11.57 -7.79 -9.74
C GLU A 82 -10.99 -8.31 -11.07
N CYS A 83 -9.73 -8.01 -11.36
CA CYS A 83 -9.03 -8.47 -12.55
C CYS A 83 -8.33 -9.83 -12.39
N GLY A 84 -8.45 -10.49 -11.24
CA GLY A 84 -7.93 -11.84 -11.01
C GLY A 84 -6.41 -11.92 -10.87
N VAL A 85 -5.77 -10.88 -10.33
CA VAL A 85 -4.34 -10.91 -9.98
C VAL A 85 -4.08 -11.97 -8.93
N LYS A 86 -3.15 -12.89 -9.21
CA LYS A 86 -2.91 -14.09 -8.36
C LYS A 86 -2.17 -13.77 -7.06
N SER A 87 -1.31 -12.75 -7.08
CA SER A 87 -0.48 -12.41 -5.92
C SER A 87 -0.41 -10.91 -5.71
N PHE A 88 -0.55 -10.48 -4.47
CA PHE A 88 -0.46 -9.08 -4.10
C PHE A 88 0.44 -8.89 -2.87
N MET A 89 1.43 -8.01 -2.97
CA MET A 89 2.26 -7.61 -1.86
C MET A 89 1.99 -6.16 -1.49
N ASN A 90 1.38 -5.94 -0.33
CA ASN A 90 1.18 -4.61 0.22
C ASN A 90 2.33 -4.21 1.15
N LEU A 91 3.09 -3.18 0.81
CA LEU A 91 4.13 -2.68 1.69
C LEU A 91 3.50 -1.79 2.76
N SER A 92 3.43 -2.34 3.95
CA SER A 92 2.93 -1.69 5.15
C SER A 92 3.94 -0.71 5.76
N SER A 93 3.80 -0.37 7.03
CA SER A 93 4.70 0.55 7.73
C SER A 93 4.72 0.27 9.22
N SER A 94 5.85 0.50 9.86
CA SER A 94 5.98 0.39 11.32
C SER A 94 5.08 1.37 12.09
N CYS A 95 4.62 2.46 11.48
CA CYS A 95 3.70 3.40 12.12
C CYS A 95 2.28 2.84 12.36
N MET A 96 1.97 1.64 11.84
CA MET A 96 0.72 0.92 12.12
C MET A 96 0.63 0.36 13.55
N TYR A 97 1.76 0.27 14.22
CA TYR A 97 1.82 -0.23 15.60
C TYR A 97 1.50 0.87 16.61
N PRO A 98 0.95 0.50 17.79
CA PRO A 98 0.75 1.47 18.87
C PRO A 98 2.06 2.17 19.24
N ARG A 99 2.00 3.48 19.50
CA ARG A 99 3.17 4.31 19.84
C ARG A 99 3.94 3.79 21.07
N ASP A 100 3.23 3.18 22.01
CA ASP A 100 3.80 2.68 23.28
C ASP A 100 4.12 1.18 23.23
N ALA A 101 4.02 0.54 22.05
CA ALA A 101 4.32 -0.88 21.90
C ALA A 101 5.80 -1.19 22.16
N LYS A 102 6.05 -2.25 22.92
CA LYS A 102 7.42 -2.70 23.26
C LYS A 102 7.97 -3.62 22.15
N ASN A 103 9.25 -3.48 21.85
CA ASN A 103 9.96 -4.38 20.95
C ASN A 103 10.24 -5.76 21.62
N PRO A 104 10.25 -6.86 20.85
CA PRO A 104 9.93 -6.92 19.40
C PRO A 104 8.44 -6.73 19.13
N LEU A 105 8.12 -6.03 18.03
CA LEU A 105 6.73 -5.81 17.60
C LEU A 105 6.16 -7.08 16.98
N SER A 106 4.91 -7.42 17.32
CA SER A 106 4.13 -8.48 16.70
C SER A 106 2.93 -7.89 15.96
N GLU A 107 2.57 -8.45 14.81
CA GLU A 107 1.43 -8.00 13.99
C GLU A 107 0.11 -8.00 14.78
N GLU A 108 0.00 -8.83 15.80
CA GLU A 108 -1.16 -8.85 16.70
C GLU A 108 -1.37 -7.56 17.50
N LEU A 109 -0.34 -6.71 17.59
CA LEU A 109 -0.42 -5.41 18.28
C LEU A 109 -1.13 -4.34 17.43
N ILE A 110 -1.28 -4.55 16.15
CA ILE A 110 -1.97 -3.60 15.25
C ILE A 110 -3.41 -3.40 15.75
N LEU A 111 -3.82 -2.13 15.89
CA LEU A 111 -5.12 -1.71 16.44
C LEU A 111 -5.33 -2.00 17.95
N LYS A 112 -4.31 -2.38 18.72
CA LYS A 112 -4.43 -2.60 20.17
C LYS A 112 -4.03 -1.41 21.03
N GLY A 113 -3.80 -0.26 20.43
CA GLY A 113 -3.46 0.98 21.14
C GLY A 113 -3.45 2.19 20.23
N GLU A 114 -3.17 3.35 20.81
CA GLU A 114 -3.10 4.61 20.09
C GLU A 114 -1.91 4.66 19.11
N LEU A 115 -2.15 5.18 17.92
CA LEU A 115 -1.12 5.43 16.93
C LEU A 115 -0.31 6.68 17.30
N GLU A 116 0.84 6.87 16.65
CA GLU A 116 1.64 8.09 16.80
C GLU A 116 0.90 9.29 16.18
N PRO A 117 0.50 10.32 16.99
CA PRO A 117 -0.35 11.40 16.51
C PRO A 117 0.24 12.19 15.35
N THR A 118 1.57 12.27 15.26
CA THR A 118 2.25 13.09 14.24
C THR A 118 2.14 12.52 12.82
N ASN A 119 1.77 11.24 12.67
CA ASN A 119 1.59 10.58 11.38
C ASN A 119 0.37 9.63 11.36
N GLU A 120 -0.57 9.82 12.26
CA GLU A 120 -1.74 8.97 12.45
C GLU A 120 -2.54 8.78 11.16
N GLY A 121 -2.78 9.84 10.38
CA GLY A 121 -3.50 9.75 9.11
C GLY A 121 -2.87 8.79 8.11
N TYR A 122 -1.55 8.85 7.96
CA TYR A 122 -0.81 7.89 7.15
C TYR A 122 -0.90 6.47 7.70
N ALA A 123 -0.76 6.31 9.01
CA ALA A 123 -0.82 5.02 9.69
C ALA A 123 -2.19 4.36 9.50
N ILE A 124 -3.29 5.10 9.67
CA ILE A 124 -4.67 4.63 9.45
C ILE A 124 -4.84 4.13 8.01
N ALA A 125 -4.34 4.87 7.01
CA ALA A 125 -4.42 4.45 5.61
C ALA A 125 -3.69 3.11 5.37
N LYS A 126 -2.53 2.93 5.99
CA LYS A 126 -1.77 1.67 5.90
C LYS A 126 -2.46 0.52 6.62
N VAL A 127 -3.05 0.76 7.80
CA VAL A 127 -3.88 -0.24 8.50
C VAL A 127 -5.07 -0.65 7.64
N ALA A 128 -5.79 0.31 7.05
CA ALA A 128 -6.94 0.03 6.19
C ALA A 128 -6.58 -0.86 5.00
N SER A 129 -5.49 -0.55 4.29
CA SER A 129 -5.02 -1.37 3.15
C SER A 129 -4.61 -2.77 3.58
N THR A 130 -3.96 -2.92 4.74
CA THR A 130 -3.57 -4.23 5.29
C THR A 130 -4.80 -5.06 5.65
N ARG A 131 -5.80 -4.46 6.31
CA ARG A 131 -7.06 -5.14 6.63
C ARG A 131 -7.85 -5.53 5.39
N LEU A 132 -7.83 -4.70 4.35
CA LEU A 132 -8.46 -5.04 3.08
C LEU A 132 -7.81 -6.28 2.45
N CYS A 133 -6.47 -6.40 2.46
CA CYS A 133 -5.79 -7.62 2.02
C CYS A 133 -6.28 -8.87 2.78
N GLU A 134 -6.39 -8.77 4.11
CA GLU A 134 -6.88 -9.88 4.95
C GLU A 134 -8.34 -10.25 4.63
N TYR A 135 -9.19 -9.25 4.36
CA TYR A 135 -10.59 -9.49 4.03
C TYR A 135 -10.74 -10.13 2.65
N ILE A 136 -9.97 -9.68 1.67
CA ILE A 136 -9.93 -10.30 0.34
C ILE A 136 -9.52 -11.76 0.45
N ASN A 137 -8.44 -12.08 1.16
CA ASN A 137 -8.01 -13.46 1.34
C ASN A 137 -9.09 -14.34 1.98
N ARG A 138 -9.80 -13.82 2.99
CA ARG A 138 -10.89 -14.56 3.67
C ARG A 138 -12.13 -14.78 2.81
N GLU A 139 -12.39 -13.92 1.83
CA GLU A 139 -13.49 -14.10 0.88
C GLU A 139 -13.17 -15.12 -0.21
N ASP A 140 -11.89 -15.31 -0.51
CA ASP A 140 -11.42 -16.21 -1.57
C ASP A 140 -11.09 -17.63 -1.06
N GLU A 141 -11.12 -17.86 0.28
CA GLU A 141 -11.04 -19.19 0.93
C GLU A 141 -12.38 -19.93 0.91
#